data_33adeb8efc88ff1298fb523af7f1c0ee
#
_entry.id   33adeb8efc88ff1298fb523af7f1c0ee
#
_cell.length_a   1.000
_cell.length_b   1.000
_cell.length_c   1.000
_cell.angle_alpha   90.00
_cell.angle_beta   90.00
_cell.angle_gamma   90.00
#
_symmetry.space_group_name_H-M   'P 1'
#
loop_
_entity.id
_entity.type
_entity.pdbx_description
1 polymer ?
#
loop_
_entity_poly.entity_id
_entity_poly.type
_entity_poly.pdbx_seq_one_letter_code
_entity_poly.pdbx_strand_id
1 'polypeptide(L)'
;NVKVEIRMPEKFIRMPKNVVDYKMNVDFFSGQWSANNAFDYVREAIRIADPQINFSGADIMVIAVPSQVTREQIGAFIAESSEARFPDSGFQTNEKKMMNTLVMAGPSSTKAGELLNWAHELGHNFGLTDLRNTMNVAQQDSSDLGIYDLMNSSLAPELLGWNRYILGVMNDNQVRCVGGGITTHLIRPIEMPTTEEKLIVIPTGTY
;
A
#
# COMPACT_ATOMS: atom_id res chain seq x y z
N ASN A 1 -12.40 -15.23 -3.97
CA ASN A 1 -13.10 -14.53 -2.88
C ASN A 1 -12.12 -14.31 -1.74
N VAL A 2 -11.84 -13.05 -1.42
CA VAL A 2 -11.05 -12.67 -0.25
C VAL A 2 -11.98 -12.62 0.96
N LYS A 3 -11.66 -13.34 2.03
CA LYS A 3 -12.35 -13.24 3.31
C LYS A 3 -11.53 -12.33 4.21
N VAL A 4 -12.13 -11.25 4.65
CA VAL A 4 -11.50 -10.32 5.59
C VAL A 4 -11.99 -10.64 7.00
N GLU A 5 -11.07 -10.91 7.91
CA GLU A 5 -11.31 -11.03 9.34
C GLU A 5 -10.46 -9.97 10.06
N ILE A 6 -11.11 -9.11 10.83
CA ILE A 6 -10.42 -8.05 11.56
C ILE A 6 -10.39 -8.43 13.04
N ARG A 7 -9.19 -8.45 13.61
CA ARG A 7 -8.95 -8.60 15.06
C ARG A 7 -8.39 -7.29 15.59
N MET A 8 -8.99 -6.76 16.61
CA MET A 8 -8.51 -5.53 17.23
C MET A 8 -8.76 -5.55 18.74
N PRO A 9 -7.95 -4.84 19.52
CA PRO A 9 -8.18 -4.70 20.95
C PRO A 9 -9.46 -3.89 21.21
N GLU A 10 -10.09 -4.11 22.37
CA GLU A 10 -11.30 -3.38 22.78
C GLU A 10 -11.07 -1.87 22.93
N LYS A 11 -9.84 -1.48 23.20
CA LYS A 11 -9.44 -0.08 23.44
C LYS A 11 -8.13 0.23 22.75
N PHE A 12 -7.89 1.50 22.43
CA PHE A 12 -6.59 1.95 21.96
C PHE A 12 -5.49 1.60 22.98
N ILE A 13 -4.40 1.06 22.44
CA ILE A 13 -3.20 0.76 23.21
C ILE A 13 -2.40 2.05 23.36
N ARG A 14 -2.14 2.44 24.60
CA ARG A 14 -1.39 3.67 24.89
C ARG A 14 0.10 3.50 24.64
N MET A 15 0.63 4.31 23.73
CA MET A 15 2.07 4.39 23.51
C MET A 15 2.77 5.16 24.67
N PRO A 16 4.04 4.83 25.02
CA PRO A 16 4.74 5.46 26.14
C PRO A 16 5.17 6.89 25.87
N LYS A 17 5.32 7.27 24.61
CA LYS A 17 5.70 8.62 24.18
C LYS A 17 4.55 9.30 23.44
N ASN A 18 4.59 10.62 23.33
CA ASN A 18 3.73 11.31 22.39
C ASN A 18 4.21 11.05 20.96
N VAL A 19 3.28 11.11 19.99
CA VAL A 19 3.59 10.81 18.58
C VAL A 19 4.74 11.67 18.04
N VAL A 20 4.80 12.93 18.41
CA VAL A 20 5.86 13.86 17.96
C VAL A 20 7.26 13.51 18.50
N ASP A 21 7.33 12.83 19.64
CA ASP A 21 8.59 12.45 20.27
C ASP A 21 9.29 11.30 19.53
N TYR A 22 8.56 10.59 18.68
CA TYR A 22 9.12 9.56 17.78
C TYR A 22 9.88 10.18 16.61
N LYS A 23 9.69 11.47 16.33
CA LYS A 23 10.36 12.19 15.25
C LYS A 23 10.25 11.48 13.90
N MET A 24 9.09 10.86 13.68
CA MET A 24 8.77 10.21 12.39
C MET A 24 8.48 11.25 11.32
N ASN A 25 8.24 12.50 11.73
CA ASN A 25 8.00 13.59 10.82
C ASN A 25 9.19 13.72 9.88
N VAL A 26 8.91 13.39 8.67
CA VAL A 26 9.81 13.43 7.57
C VAL A 26 9.41 14.63 6.77
N ASP A 27 10.29 15.57 6.64
CA ASP A 27 10.17 16.55 5.59
C ASP A 27 10.37 15.83 4.26
N PHE A 28 9.26 15.38 3.70
CA PHE A 28 9.20 14.67 2.42
C PHE A 28 9.81 15.53 1.29
N PHE A 29 9.81 16.85 1.46
CA PHE A 29 10.37 17.79 0.49
C PHE A 29 11.87 18.01 0.65
N SER A 30 12.44 17.79 1.83
CA SER A 30 13.88 17.91 2.07
C SER A 30 14.67 16.62 1.86
N GLY A 31 14.01 15.51 1.56
CA GLY A 31 14.66 14.20 1.37
C GLY A 31 15.21 13.57 2.67
N GLN A 32 14.89 14.11 3.82
CA GLN A 32 15.30 13.55 5.12
C GLN A 32 14.27 12.57 5.67
N TRP A 33 14.02 11.49 4.97
CA TRP A 33 13.19 10.42 5.51
C TRP A 33 13.99 9.55 6.47
N SER A 34 13.64 9.58 7.75
CA SER A 34 14.19 8.66 8.74
C SER A 34 13.30 7.42 8.85
N ALA A 35 13.44 6.49 7.90
CA ALA A 35 12.80 5.17 7.99
C ALA A 35 13.04 4.51 9.36
N ASN A 36 14.21 4.72 9.95
CA ASN A 36 14.58 4.16 11.25
C ASN A 36 13.62 4.58 12.37
N ASN A 37 13.24 5.84 12.43
CA ASN A 37 12.33 6.33 13.49
C ASN A 37 10.93 5.75 13.34
N ALA A 38 10.47 5.56 12.12
CA ALA A 38 9.19 4.92 11.83
C ALA A 38 9.21 3.43 12.19
N PHE A 39 10.28 2.72 11.86
CA PHE A 39 10.46 1.33 12.26
C PHE A 39 10.58 1.16 13.77
N ASP A 40 11.24 2.09 14.46
CA ASP A 40 11.31 2.07 15.93
C ASP A 40 9.94 2.30 16.57
N TYR A 41 9.13 3.19 16.00
CA TYR A 41 7.74 3.37 16.42
C TYR A 41 6.94 2.08 16.25
N VAL A 42 7.05 1.42 15.09
CA VAL A 42 6.36 0.16 14.80
C VAL A 42 6.80 -0.93 15.77
N ARG A 43 8.11 -1.10 15.98
CA ARG A 43 8.65 -2.09 16.93
C ARG A 43 8.14 -1.87 18.35
N GLU A 44 8.10 -0.61 18.80
CA GLU A 44 7.59 -0.28 20.12
C GLU A 44 6.07 -0.51 20.23
N ALA A 45 5.31 -0.16 19.20
CA ALA A 45 3.87 -0.42 19.14
C ALA A 45 3.58 -1.93 19.25
N ILE A 46 4.30 -2.74 18.50
CA ILE A 46 4.17 -4.20 18.56
C ILE A 46 4.53 -4.73 19.93
N ARG A 47 5.67 -4.33 20.48
CA ARG A 47 6.11 -4.79 21.81
C ARG A 47 5.07 -4.55 22.90
N ILE A 48 4.28 -3.48 22.80
CA ILE A 48 3.24 -3.14 23.77
C ILE A 48 1.94 -3.88 23.46
N ALA A 49 1.65 -4.08 22.18
CA ALA A 49 0.42 -4.75 21.73
C ALA A 49 0.48 -6.28 21.90
N ASP A 50 1.63 -6.85 21.67
CA ASP A 50 1.90 -8.28 21.58
C ASP A 50 1.38 -9.09 22.81
N PRO A 51 1.50 -8.64 24.05
CA PRO A 51 0.88 -9.34 25.20
C PRO A 51 -0.64 -9.29 25.21
N GLN A 52 -1.28 -8.49 24.39
CA GLN A 52 -2.73 -8.23 24.38
C GLN A 52 -3.41 -8.74 23.11
N ILE A 53 -2.65 -9.02 22.06
CA ILE A 53 -3.15 -9.40 20.74
C ILE A 53 -2.45 -10.67 20.29
N ASN A 54 -3.22 -11.66 19.90
CA ASN A 54 -2.70 -12.87 19.28
C ASN A 54 -2.59 -12.65 17.76
N PHE A 55 -1.38 -12.64 17.24
CA PHE A 55 -1.07 -12.46 15.83
C PHE A 55 -1.04 -13.76 15.02
N SER A 56 -1.30 -14.92 15.64
CA SER A 56 -1.34 -16.18 14.91
C SER A 56 -2.37 -16.14 13.77
N GLY A 57 -1.97 -16.56 12.58
CA GLY A 57 -2.84 -16.57 11.39
C GLY A 57 -3.21 -15.19 10.84
N ALA A 58 -2.65 -14.10 11.36
CA ALA A 58 -2.81 -12.78 10.76
C ALA A 58 -1.91 -12.64 9.54
N ASP A 59 -2.43 -12.11 8.44
CA ASP A 59 -1.67 -11.87 7.20
C ASP A 59 -1.11 -10.44 7.16
N ILE A 60 -1.88 -9.47 7.64
CA ILE A 60 -1.51 -8.06 7.65
C ILE A 60 -1.69 -7.50 9.06
N MET A 61 -0.71 -6.78 9.56
CA MET A 61 -0.80 -5.99 10.78
C MET A 61 -1.07 -4.54 10.43
N VAL A 62 -2.08 -3.95 11.06
CA VAL A 62 -2.44 -2.55 10.86
C VAL A 62 -2.25 -1.77 12.15
N ILE A 63 -1.46 -0.71 12.11
CA ILE A 63 -1.30 0.24 13.20
C ILE A 63 -2.10 1.49 12.85
N ALA A 64 -3.30 1.59 13.39
CA ALA A 64 -4.15 2.75 13.22
C ALA A 64 -3.91 3.74 14.36
N VAL A 65 -3.63 4.98 14.02
CA VAL A 65 -3.50 6.07 14.99
C VAL A 65 -4.85 6.74 15.26
N PRO A 66 -5.05 7.37 16.43
CA PRO A 66 -6.26 8.15 16.70
C PRO A 66 -6.45 9.26 15.66
N SER A 67 -7.70 9.61 15.37
CA SER A 67 -8.06 10.65 14.39
C SER A 67 -7.50 12.05 14.68
N GLN A 68 -7.06 12.29 15.92
CA GLN A 68 -6.42 13.55 16.33
C GLN A 68 -4.94 13.62 15.92
N VAL A 69 -4.34 12.50 15.55
CA VAL A 69 -2.94 12.47 15.07
C VAL A 69 -2.94 12.87 13.61
N THR A 70 -2.27 13.96 13.29
CA THR A 70 -2.21 14.49 11.94
C THR A 70 -1.04 13.90 11.15
N ARG A 71 -1.12 14.04 9.82
CA ARG A 71 -0.04 13.62 8.92
C ARG A 71 1.26 14.35 9.21
N GLU A 72 1.20 15.62 9.62
CA GLU A 72 2.37 16.43 9.98
C GLU A 72 3.05 15.91 11.24
N GLN A 73 2.32 15.25 12.13
CA GLN A 73 2.86 14.67 13.36
C GLN A 73 3.52 13.30 13.15
N ILE A 74 2.96 12.48 12.28
CA ILE A 74 3.42 11.10 12.08
C ILE A 74 4.23 10.93 10.78
N GLY A 75 4.14 11.87 9.86
CA GLY A 75 4.74 11.78 8.53
C GLY A 75 3.83 11.10 7.52
N ALA A 76 4.41 10.50 6.50
CA ALA A 76 3.68 9.77 5.48
C ALA A 76 3.12 8.45 6.01
N PHE A 77 2.17 7.87 5.30
CA PHE A 77 1.75 6.50 5.49
C PHE A 77 2.92 5.54 5.21
N ILE A 78 2.96 4.46 5.96
CA ILE A 78 3.96 3.42 5.77
C ILE A 78 3.22 2.12 5.50
N ALA A 79 3.34 1.62 4.29
CA ALA A 79 2.99 0.26 3.97
C ALA A 79 4.29 -0.51 3.69
N GLU A 80 4.53 -1.56 4.42
CA GLU A 80 5.67 -2.43 4.25
C GLU A 80 5.19 -3.82 3.87
N SER A 81 5.54 -4.25 2.66
CA SER A 81 5.51 -5.64 2.26
C SER A 81 6.96 -6.10 2.15
N SER A 82 7.41 -6.77 3.17
CA SER A 82 8.81 -7.10 3.34
C SER A 82 9.29 -8.27 2.47
N GLU A 83 8.37 -9.06 1.91
CA GLU A 83 8.74 -10.17 1.02
C GLU A 83 9.43 -9.70 -0.27
N ALA A 84 9.11 -8.49 -0.73
CA ALA A 84 9.60 -7.99 -2.01
C ALA A 84 10.95 -7.25 -1.92
N ARG A 85 11.35 -6.76 -0.75
CA ARG A 85 12.49 -5.84 -0.65
C ARG A 85 13.67 -6.31 0.20
N PHE A 86 13.44 -7.00 1.33
CA PHE A 86 14.51 -7.38 2.27
C PHE A 86 14.21 -8.70 2.95
N PRO A 87 15.06 -9.75 2.78
CA PRO A 87 14.86 -11.07 3.41
C PRO A 87 14.77 -11.04 4.94
N ASP A 88 15.39 -10.02 5.57
CA ASP A 88 15.45 -9.87 7.03
C ASP A 88 14.42 -8.87 7.57
N SER A 89 13.57 -8.32 6.71
CA SER A 89 12.54 -7.36 7.11
C SER A 89 11.35 -8.06 7.79
N GLY A 90 10.40 -7.27 8.25
CA GLY A 90 9.26 -7.73 9.03
C GLY A 90 9.47 -7.51 10.53
N PHE A 91 8.39 -7.68 11.27
CA PHE A 91 8.33 -7.37 12.69
C PHE A 91 8.00 -8.62 13.49
N GLN A 92 8.85 -8.94 14.47
CA GLN A 92 8.68 -10.12 15.30
C GLN A 92 7.59 -9.89 16.35
N THR A 93 6.66 -10.83 16.45
CA THR A 93 5.69 -10.99 17.54
C THR A 93 5.98 -12.28 18.31
N ASN A 94 5.23 -12.54 19.37
CA ASN A 94 5.36 -13.78 20.13
C ASN A 94 5.02 -15.02 19.28
N GLU A 95 4.07 -14.90 18.36
CA GLU A 95 3.58 -16.04 17.57
C GLU A 95 4.28 -16.20 16.24
N LYS A 96 4.66 -15.10 15.59
CA LYS A 96 5.23 -15.15 14.23
C LYS A 96 5.92 -13.84 13.86
N LYS A 97 6.70 -13.90 12.79
CA LYS A 97 7.20 -12.69 12.13
C LYS A 97 6.12 -12.14 11.19
N MET A 98 5.68 -10.90 11.43
CA MET A 98 4.75 -10.19 10.57
C MET A 98 5.50 -9.56 9.40
N MET A 99 5.20 -10.02 8.19
CA MET A 99 5.85 -9.57 6.96
C MET A 99 5.15 -8.35 6.35
N ASN A 100 3.85 -8.26 6.50
CA ASN A 100 3.04 -7.17 5.98
C ASN A 100 2.56 -6.27 7.11
N THR A 101 2.94 -5.01 7.05
CA THR A 101 2.58 -4.02 8.08
C THR A 101 2.14 -2.74 7.40
N LEU A 102 1.07 -2.17 7.92
CA LEU A 102 0.52 -0.91 7.47
C LEU A 102 0.39 0.04 8.66
N VAL A 103 1.00 1.20 8.56
CA VAL A 103 0.84 2.29 9.53
C VAL A 103 0.07 3.41 8.87
N MET A 104 -1.09 3.74 9.41
CA MET A 104 -1.95 4.80 8.89
C MET A 104 -1.87 6.04 9.75
N ALA A 105 -1.53 7.15 9.13
CA ALA A 105 -1.64 8.49 9.73
C ALA A 105 -3.12 8.87 9.90
N GLY A 106 -3.35 9.94 10.64
CA GLY A 106 -4.68 10.50 10.90
C GLY A 106 -5.44 10.89 9.61
N PRO A 107 -6.68 11.33 9.75
CA PRO A 107 -7.60 11.45 8.64
C PRO A 107 -7.08 12.40 7.56
N SER A 108 -7.34 12.04 6.33
CA SER A 108 -7.30 12.94 5.18
C SER A 108 -8.35 14.05 5.32
N SER A 109 -8.20 15.10 4.54
CA SER A 109 -9.16 16.22 4.49
C SER A 109 -10.60 15.79 4.09
N THR A 110 -10.74 14.61 3.50
CA THR A 110 -12.04 14.03 3.13
C THR A 110 -12.09 12.54 3.45
N LYS A 111 -13.28 12.02 3.79
CA LYS A 111 -13.49 10.57 4.02
C LYS A 111 -13.17 9.73 2.77
N ALA A 112 -13.47 10.24 1.59
CA ALA A 112 -13.16 9.54 0.35
C ALA A 112 -11.63 9.44 0.15
N GLY A 113 -10.90 10.53 0.35
CA GLY A 113 -9.44 10.52 0.27
C GLY A 113 -8.79 9.60 1.31
N GLU A 114 -9.37 9.52 2.50
CA GLU A 114 -8.91 8.56 3.52
C GLU A 114 -9.07 7.12 3.06
N LEU A 115 -10.25 6.76 2.53
CA LEU A 115 -10.50 5.41 2.04
C LEU A 115 -9.58 5.04 0.87
N LEU A 116 -9.34 5.96 -0.04
CA LEU A 116 -8.45 5.74 -1.18
C LEU A 116 -6.98 5.61 -0.73
N ASN A 117 -6.55 6.39 0.26
CA ASN A 117 -5.23 6.22 0.86
C ASN A 117 -5.09 4.83 1.50
N TRP A 118 -6.08 4.36 2.26
CA TRP A 118 -6.08 3.01 2.82
C TRP A 118 -5.99 1.95 1.72
N ALA A 119 -6.76 2.11 0.66
CA ALA A 119 -6.76 1.16 -0.45
C ALA A 119 -5.42 1.15 -1.21
N HIS A 120 -4.80 2.33 -1.40
CA HIS A 120 -3.47 2.46 -1.99
C HIS A 120 -2.41 1.71 -1.16
N GLU A 121 -2.33 2.03 0.13
CA GLU A 121 -1.32 1.44 1.01
C GLU A 121 -1.55 -0.07 1.22
N LEU A 122 -2.79 -0.54 1.30
CA LEU A 122 -3.09 -1.97 1.28
C LEU A 122 -2.67 -2.62 -0.04
N GLY A 123 -2.73 -1.91 -1.15
CA GLY A 123 -2.22 -2.37 -2.44
C GLY A 123 -0.76 -2.80 -2.34
N HIS A 124 0.08 -2.06 -1.61
CA HIS A 124 1.47 -2.45 -1.36
C HIS A 124 1.58 -3.76 -0.60
N ASN A 125 0.72 -4.00 0.38
CA ASN A 125 0.70 -5.28 1.12
C ASN A 125 0.25 -6.46 0.24
N PHE A 126 -0.44 -6.21 -0.87
CA PHE A 126 -0.76 -7.20 -1.89
C PHE A 126 0.27 -7.31 -3.02
N GLY A 127 1.42 -6.64 -2.88
CA GLY A 127 2.53 -6.72 -3.83
C GLY A 127 2.46 -5.71 -4.98
N LEU A 128 1.52 -4.77 -4.97
CA LEU A 128 1.50 -3.69 -5.95
C LEU A 128 2.58 -2.65 -5.63
N THR A 129 3.20 -2.11 -6.65
CA THR A 129 4.20 -1.04 -6.52
C THR A 129 3.63 0.31 -6.93
N ASP A 130 4.19 1.39 -6.40
CA ASP A 130 3.92 2.73 -6.94
C ASP A 130 4.23 2.78 -8.43
N LEU A 131 3.30 3.32 -9.21
CA LEU A 131 3.46 3.54 -10.65
C LEU A 131 3.97 4.95 -11.00
N ARG A 132 4.28 5.74 -9.99
CA ARG A 132 4.88 7.07 -10.15
C ARG A 132 6.41 6.98 -10.11
N ASN A 133 7.07 7.91 -10.77
CA ASN A 133 8.53 8.03 -10.68
C ASN A 133 8.94 8.56 -9.29
N THR A 134 9.34 7.65 -8.40
CA THR A 134 9.78 7.97 -7.04
C THR A 134 11.21 8.50 -6.98
N MET A 135 11.97 8.39 -8.09
CA MET A 135 13.39 8.79 -8.14
C MET A 135 13.58 10.29 -8.39
N ASN A 136 12.54 11.02 -8.75
CA ASN A 136 12.65 12.42 -9.11
C ASN A 136 11.58 13.26 -8.41
N VAL A 137 11.83 13.59 -7.14
CA VAL A 137 10.89 14.33 -6.27
C VAL A 137 10.52 15.71 -6.86
N ALA A 138 11.40 16.30 -7.66
CA ALA A 138 11.16 17.60 -8.32
C ALA A 138 10.17 17.51 -9.50
N GLN A 139 9.83 16.32 -9.97
CA GLN A 139 8.90 16.06 -11.09
C GLN A 139 7.63 15.30 -10.64
N GLN A 140 7.28 15.39 -9.38
CA GLN A 140 6.08 14.72 -8.83
C GLN A 140 4.75 15.13 -9.53
N ASP A 141 4.73 16.25 -10.25
CA ASP A 141 3.56 16.71 -10.99
C ASP A 141 3.35 16.03 -12.35
N SER A 142 4.31 15.25 -12.82
CA SER A 142 4.22 14.47 -14.06
C SER A 142 4.15 12.99 -13.77
N SER A 143 3.08 12.57 -13.08
CA SER A 143 2.75 11.17 -13.02
C SER A 143 2.23 10.73 -14.39
N ASP A 144 2.96 9.85 -15.06
CA ASP A 144 2.67 9.42 -16.43
C ASP A 144 1.25 8.83 -16.58
N LEU A 145 0.65 8.34 -15.49
CA LEU A 145 -0.68 7.76 -15.45
C LEU A 145 -1.76 8.68 -14.83
N GLY A 146 -1.40 9.87 -14.34
CA GLY A 146 -2.35 10.79 -13.73
C GLY A 146 -3.19 10.16 -12.62
N ILE A 147 -4.50 10.41 -12.64
CA ILE A 147 -5.46 9.90 -11.66
C ILE A 147 -6.16 8.61 -12.13
N TYR A 148 -5.59 7.89 -13.09
CA TYR A 148 -6.23 6.71 -13.67
C TYR A 148 -5.91 5.41 -12.94
N ASP A 149 -4.86 5.37 -12.12
CA ASP A 149 -4.52 4.19 -11.32
C ASP A 149 -4.27 4.56 -9.87
N LEU A 150 -4.87 3.79 -8.96
CA LEU A 150 -4.75 3.99 -7.52
C LEU A 150 -3.30 3.93 -7.03
N MET A 151 -2.46 3.07 -7.65
CA MET A 151 -1.04 2.96 -7.29
C MET A 151 -0.17 4.08 -7.89
N ASN A 152 -0.75 4.94 -8.71
CA ASN A 152 -0.10 6.17 -9.16
C ASN A 152 -0.54 7.38 -8.34
N SER A 153 -1.80 7.43 -7.97
CA SER A 153 -2.37 8.53 -7.17
C SER A 153 -3.44 8.00 -6.23
N SER A 154 -3.27 8.25 -4.94
CA SER A 154 -4.30 7.92 -3.94
C SER A 154 -5.61 8.71 -4.09
N LEU A 155 -5.74 9.51 -5.16
CA LEU A 155 -7.00 10.14 -5.57
C LEU A 155 -7.72 9.36 -6.68
N ALA A 156 -7.05 8.38 -7.29
CA ALA A 156 -7.65 7.54 -8.32
C ALA A 156 -8.61 6.53 -7.68
N PRO A 157 -9.84 6.41 -8.19
CA PRO A 157 -10.83 5.51 -7.62
C PRO A 157 -10.64 4.03 -8.02
N GLU A 158 -9.76 3.75 -8.97
CA GLU A 158 -9.66 2.45 -9.64
C GLU A 158 -8.21 1.97 -9.81
N LEU A 159 -8.06 0.67 -10.02
CA LEU A 159 -6.85 0.04 -10.51
C LEU A 159 -6.97 -0.22 -12.01
N LEU A 160 -5.95 0.12 -12.77
CA LEU A 160 -5.86 -0.21 -14.20
C LEU A 160 -5.61 -1.71 -14.44
N GLY A 161 -5.70 -2.11 -15.69
CA GLY A 161 -5.64 -3.51 -16.10
C GLY A 161 -4.39 -4.24 -15.62
N TRP A 162 -3.22 -3.60 -15.62
CA TRP A 162 -1.98 -4.22 -15.15
C TRP A 162 -2.02 -4.62 -13.67
N ASN A 163 -2.44 -3.71 -12.80
CA ASN A 163 -2.56 -3.99 -11.37
C ASN A 163 -3.66 -5.03 -11.08
N ARG A 164 -4.77 -4.97 -11.79
CA ARG A 164 -5.82 -6.00 -11.70
C ARG A 164 -5.34 -7.37 -12.16
N TYR A 165 -4.49 -7.42 -13.17
CA TYR A 165 -3.87 -8.66 -13.65
C TYR A 165 -2.92 -9.24 -12.61
N ILE A 166 -2.03 -8.43 -12.03
CA ILE A 166 -1.11 -8.85 -10.96
C ILE A 166 -1.88 -9.42 -9.76
N LEU A 167 -2.97 -8.78 -9.36
CA LEU A 167 -3.84 -9.24 -8.27
C LEU A 167 -4.64 -10.50 -8.59
N GLY A 168 -4.58 -11.00 -9.83
CA GLY A 168 -5.33 -12.17 -10.26
C GLY A 168 -6.86 -11.98 -10.29
N VAL A 169 -7.34 -10.72 -10.39
CA VAL A 169 -8.78 -10.43 -10.46
C VAL A 169 -9.32 -10.35 -11.89
N MET A 170 -8.43 -10.48 -12.88
CA MET A 170 -8.81 -10.59 -14.28
C MET A 170 -8.82 -12.05 -14.72
N ASN A 171 -9.79 -12.41 -15.57
CA ASN A 171 -9.84 -13.74 -16.19
C ASN A 171 -8.90 -13.79 -17.41
N ASP A 172 -8.40 -14.97 -17.76
CA ASP A 172 -7.46 -15.16 -18.87
C ASP A 172 -7.99 -14.65 -20.21
N ASN A 173 -9.28 -14.75 -20.45
CA ASN A 173 -9.92 -14.27 -21.68
C ASN A 173 -10.02 -12.73 -21.77
N GLN A 174 -9.82 -12.03 -20.66
CA GLN A 174 -9.76 -10.57 -20.62
C GLN A 174 -8.35 -10.03 -20.90
N VAL A 175 -7.34 -10.89 -20.96
CA VAL A 175 -5.94 -10.53 -21.14
C VAL A 175 -5.41 -11.14 -22.44
N ARG A 176 -4.82 -10.31 -23.29
CA ARG A 176 -4.15 -10.73 -24.51
C ARG A 176 -2.66 -10.42 -24.47
N CYS A 177 -1.84 -11.44 -24.58
CA CYS A 177 -0.41 -11.26 -24.79
C CYS A 177 -0.10 -11.23 -26.29
N VAL A 178 0.64 -10.20 -26.73
CA VAL A 178 1.02 -10.00 -28.14
C VAL A 178 2.54 -10.03 -28.26
N GLY A 179 3.05 -11.06 -28.93
CA GLY A 179 4.50 -11.30 -29.05
C GLY A 179 5.20 -10.53 -30.20
N GLY A 180 4.47 -9.84 -31.07
CA GLY A 180 5.02 -9.06 -32.18
C GLY A 180 4.10 -8.97 -33.39
N GLY A 181 4.49 -8.20 -34.40
CA GLY A 181 3.72 -7.94 -35.61
C GLY A 181 2.71 -6.80 -35.44
N ILE A 182 1.86 -6.62 -36.46
CA ILE A 182 0.77 -5.64 -36.44
C ILE A 182 -0.52 -6.36 -36.11
N THR A 183 -1.16 -5.97 -35.04
CA THR A 183 -2.44 -6.52 -34.57
C THR A 183 -3.41 -5.40 -34.25
N THR A 184 -4.72 -5.70 -34.38
CA THR A 184 -5.78 -4.76 -34.03
C THR A 184 -6.65 -5.41 -32.97
N HIS A 185 -6.89 -4.70 -31.88
CA HIS A 185 -7.68 -5.17 -30.74
C HIS A 185 -8.76 -4.19 -30.37
N LEU A 186 -9.91 -4.72 -29.95
CA LEU A 186 -10.98 -3.94 -29.36
C LEU A 186 -10.95 -4.16 -27.84
N ILE A 187 -10.42 -3.16 -27.12
CA ILE A 187 -10.31 -3.20 -25.67
C ILE A 187 -11.58 -2.61 -25.05
N ARG A 188 -12.18 -3.33 -24.12
CA ARG A 188 -13.34 -2.87 -23.35
C ARG A 188 -12.90 -2.05 -22.15
N PRO A 189 -13.72 -1.09 -21.68
CA PRO A 189 -13.47 -0.39 -20.43
C PRO A 189 -13.25 -1.35 -19.26
N ILE A 190 -12.33 -1.02 -18.36
CA ILE A 190 -11.92 -1.91 -17.27
C ILE A 190 -13.08 -2.25 -16.33
N GLU A 191 -14.00 -1.29 -16.10
CA GLU A 191 -15.17 -1.43 -15.22
C GLU A 191 -16.33 -2.18 -15.87
N MET A 192 -16.31 -2.36 -17.19
CA MET A 192 -17.42 -3.03 -17.88
C MET A 192 -17.50 -4.51 -17.46
N PRO A 193 -18.68 -5.00 -17.03
CA PRO A 193 -18.86 -6.40 -16.64
C PRO A 193 -18.94 -7.30 -17.90
N THR A 194 -17.80 -7.58 -18.51
CA THR A 194 -17.66 -8.41 -19.69
C THR A 194 -16.50 -9.38 -19.57
N THR A 195 -16.52 -10.47 -20.33
CA THR A 195 -15.40 -11.41 -20.47
C THR A 195 -14.52 -11.10 -21.69
N GLU A 196 -14.82 -10.04 -22.45
CA GLU A 196 -14.02 -9.59 -23.59
C GLU A 196 -12.68 -8.96 -23.16
N GLU A 197 -11.79 -8.74 -24.11
CA GLU A 197 -10.44 -8.19 -23.87
C GLU A 197 -10.48 -6.83 -23.18
N LYS A 198 -9.69 -6.67 -22.11
CA LYS A 198 -9.53 -5.43 -21.33
C LYS A 198 -8.08 -5.01 -21.18
N LEU A 199 -7.14 -5.94 -21.36
CA LEU A 199 -5.73 -5.71 -21.22
C LEU A 199 -4.95 -6.35 -22.36
N ILE A 200 -4.06 -5.60 -22.98
CA ILE A 200 -3.05 -6.11 -23.89
C ILE A 200 -1.69 -5.99 -23.23
N VAL A 201 -0.98 -7.11 -23.16
CA VAL A 201 0.39 -7.19 -22.65
C VAL A 201 1.33 -7.37 -23.82
N ILE A 202 2.27 -6.45 -23.98
CA ILE A 202 3.29 -6.46 -25.03
C ILE A 202 4.65 -6.63 -24.34
N PRO A 203 5.26 -7.83 -24.38
CA PRO A 203 6.61 -8.01 -23.84
C PRO A 203 7.63 -7.21 -24.66
N THR A 204 8.39 -6.36 -24.00
CA THR A 204 9.36 -5.47 -24.66
C THR A 204 10.82 -5.93 -24.51
N GLY A 205 11.06 -7.06 -23.85
CA GLY A 205 12.41 -7.61 -23.67
C GLY A 205 12.43 -8.77 -22.66
N THR A 206 13.60 -9.35 -22.50
CA THR A 206 13.92 -10.28 -21.41
C THR A 206 14.50 -9.48 -20.25
N TYR A 207 13.97 -9.67 -19.06
CA TYR A 207 14.53 -9.17 -17.80
C TYR A 207 15.56 -10.16 -17.28
#